data_f7f68e8073e5a267f902bcedeb28293f
#
_entry.id   f7f68e8073e5a267f902bcedeb28293f
#
_cell.length_a   1.000
_cell.length_b   1.000
_cell.length_c   1.000
_cell.angle_alpha   90.00
_cell.angle_beta   90.00
_cell.angle_gamma   90.00
#
_symmetry.space_group_name_H-M   'P 1'
#
loop_
_entity.id
_entity.type
_entity.pdbx_description
1 polymer ?
#
loop_
_entity_poly.entity_id
_entity_poly.type
_entity_poly.pdbx_seq_one_letter_code
_entity_poly.pdbx_strand_id
1 'polypeptide(L)'
;MLYLIYGVDKAGEEGRALRAAMREAHFTYLEEHARIIVLGGATLTDRPDDTRTGSVLIVNVASRAEADAFANNEPFHKAGLFARYTVTRMRRGQWNPAGAPKTAEGD
;
A
#
# COMPACT_ATOMS: atom_id res chain seq x y z
N MET A 1 6.29 14.79 -6.44
CA MET A 1 6.09 13.77 -7.49
C MET A 1 5.28 12.62 -6.92
N LEU A 2 4.39 12.05 -7.72
CA LEU A 2 3.56 10.93 -7.28
C LEU A 2 4.18 9.60 -7.70
N TYR A 3 4.14 8.64 -6.79
CA TYR A 3 4.56 7.26 -7.06
C TYR A 3 3.50 6.29 -6.57
N LEU A 4 3.20 5.31 -7.42
CA LEU A 4 2.35 4.18 -7.08
C LEU A 4 3.24 3.05 -6.61
N ILE A 5 3.03 2.62 -5.37
CA ILE A 5 3.73 1.50 -4.76
C ILE A 5 2.71 0.36 -4.65
N TYR A 6 2.98 -0.73 -5.36
CA TYR A 6 2.03 -1.84 -5.43
C TYR A 6 2.73 -3.15 -5.10
N GLY A 7 2.18 -3.87 -4.13
CA GLY A 7 2.67 -5.18 -3.74
C GLY A 7 1.59 -6.24 -3.91
N VAL A 8 1.99 -7.40 -4.40
CA VAL A 8 1.15 -8.59 -4.47
C VAL A 8 1.67 -9.58 -3.44
N ASP A 9 0.82 -9.97 -2.50
CA ASP A 9 1.20 -10.88 -1.41
C ASP A 9 1.63 -12.25 -1.93
N LYS A 10 2.55 -12.88 -1.22
CA LYS A 10 2.81 -14.30 -1.40
C LYS A 10 1.54 -15.09 -1.12
N ALA A 11 1.28 -16.09 -1.95
CA ALA A 11 0.05 -16.89 -1.87
C ALA A 11 0.01 -17.76 -0.62
N GLY A 12 -1.19 -18.11 -0.22
CA GLY A 12 -1.46 -19.11 0.80
C GLY A 12 -1.10 -18.69 2.21
N GLU A 13 -0.77 -19.66 3.03
CA GLU A 13 -0.51 -19.47 4.46
C GLU A 13 0.69 -18.58 4.73
N GLU A 14 1.73 -18.67 3.90
CA GLU A 14 2.92 -17.83 4.07
C GLU A 14 2.56 -16.35 4.01
N GLY A 15 1.80 -15.95 3.00
CA GLY A 15 1.37 -14.55 2.88
C GLY A 15 0.47 -14.12 4.04
N ARG A 16 -0.50 -14.96 4.40
CA ARG A 16 -1.40 -14.66 5.51
C ARG A 16 -0.66 -14.49 6.82
N ALA A 17 0.28 -15.39 7.12
CA ALA A 17 1.06 -15.35 8.34
C ALA A 17 1.96 -14.12 8.42
N LEU A 18 2.64 -13.76 7.33
CA LEU A 18 3.49 -12.57 7.27
C LEU A 18 2.67 -11.29 7.43
N ARG A 19 1.52 -11.20 6.75
CA ARG A 19 0.66 -10.02 6.88
C ARG A 19 0.16 -9.84 8.32
N ALA A 20 -0.29 -10.92 8.94
CA ALA A 20 -0.74 -10.87 10.34
C ALA A 20 0.38 -10.49 11.29
N ALA A 21 1.57 -11.06 11.12
CA ALA A 21 2.71 -10.80 11.99
C ALA A 21 3.21 -9.36 11.89
N MET A 22 3.16 -8.75 10.70
CA MET A 22 3.73 -7.42 10.45
C MET A 22 2.70 -6.30 10.45
N ARG A 23 1.43 -6.62 10.67
CA ARG A 23 0.34 -5.65 10.56
C ARG A 23 0.54 -4.42 11.44
N GLU A 24 0.86 -4.62 12.69
CA GLU A 24 1.05 -3.52 13.64
C GLU A 24 2.22 -2.63 13.24
N ALA A 25 3.35 -3.23 12.92
CA ALA A 25 4.53 -2.49 12.47
C ALA A 25 4.24 -1.69 11.19
N HIS A 26 3.49 -2.29 10.26
CA HIS A 26 3.07 -1.63 9.04
C HIS A 26 2.22 -0.38 9.32
N PHE A 27 1.20 -0.48 10.16
CA PHE A 27 0.36 0.67 10.48
C PHE A 27 1.13 1.78 11.21
N THR A 28 2.01 1.41 12.13
CA THR A 28 2.86 2.39 12.81
C THR A 28 3.75 3.15 11.81
N TYR A 29 4.35 2.43 10.87
CA TYR A 29 5.17 3.02 9.82
C TYR A 29 4.36 4.00 8.95
N LEU A 30 3.15 3.60 8.55
CA LEU A 30 2.31 4.48 7.74
C LEU A 30 1.88 5.74 8.50
N GLU A 31 1.58 5.62 9.79
CA GLU A 31 1.27 6.78 10.62
C GLU A 31 2.45 7.75 10.71
N GLU A 32 3.65 7.23 10.89
CA GLU A 32 4.88 8.03 10.93
C GLU A 32 5.15 8.76 9.62
N HIS A 33 4.64 8.23 8.51
CA HIS A 33 4.82 8.78 7.17
C HIS A 33 3.54 9.36 6.56
N ALA A 34 2.55 9.65 7.40
CA ALA A 34 1.24 10.12 6.93
C ALA A 34 1.32 11.34 6.01
N ARG A 35 2.30 12.21 6.22
CA ARG A 35 2.47 13.44 5.42
C ARG A 35 2.66 13.19 3.93
N ILE A 36 3.27 12.08 3.56
CA ILE A 36 3.54 11.79 2.15
C ILE A 36 2.51 10.86 1.52
N ILE A 37 1.67 10.22 2.31
CA ILE A 37 0.69 9.24 1.81
C ILE A 37 -0.56 9.96 1.32
N VAL A 38 -0.84 9.82 0.03
CA VAL A 38 -2.05 10.39 -0.59
C VAL A 38 -3.22 9.44 -0.44
N LEU A 39 -2.99 8.17 -0.68
CA LEU A 39 -4.00 7.12 -0.62
C LEU A 39 -3.30 5.80 -0.35
N GLY A 40 -3.90 4.97 0.49
CA GLY A 40 -3.35 3.65 0.76
C GLY A 40 -4.42 2.68 1.19
N GLY A 41 -4.17 1.42 0.94
CA GLY A 41 -5.08 0.36 1.35
C GLY A 41 -4.67 -1.00 0.83
N ALA A 42 -5.43 -2.00 1.24
CA ALA A 42 -5.25 -3.37 0.76
C ALA A 42 -6.05 -3.60 -0.51
N THR A 43 -5.52 -4.43 -1.39
CA THR A 43 -6.33 -5.04 -2.44
C THR A 43 -7.00 -6.29 -1.89
N LEU A 44 -8.23 -6.55 -2.33
CA LEU A 44 -9.06 -7.62 -1.81
C LEU A 44 -9.55 -8.52 -2.93
N THR A 45 -9.97 -9.73 -2.59
CA THR A 45 -10.77 -10.55 -3.51
C THR A 45 -12.19 -10.00 -3.55
N ASP A 46 -12.95 -10.39 -4.57
CA ASP A 46 -14.39 -10.08 -4.64
C ASP A 46 -15.24 -11.10 -3.88
N ARG A 47 -14.61 -11.96 -3.08
CA ARG A 47 -15.32 -12.94 -2.27
C ARG A 47 -15.80 -12.32 -0.97
N PRO A 48 -16.86 -12.88 -0.36
CA PRO A 48 -17.40 -12.33 0.89
C PRO A 48 -16.44 -12.30 2.08
N ASP A 49 -15.35 -13.07 2.02
CA ASP A 49 -14.36 -13.10 3.09
C ASP A 49 -13.36 -11.92 3.00
N ASP A 50 -13.43 -11.10 1.95
CA ASP A 50 -12.55 -9.94 1.73
C ASP A 50 -11.07 -10.28 1.95
N THR A 51 -10.64 -11.43 1.42
CA THR A 51 -9.24 -11.86 1.55
C THR A 51 -8.31 -10.83 0.93
N ARG A 52 -7.33 -10.41 1.70
CA ARG A 52 -6.33 -9.46 1.24
C ARG A 52 -5.35 -10.13 0.31
N THR A 53 -5.08 -9.46 -0.82
CA THR A 53 -4.22 -9.99 -1.88
C THR A 53 -2.99 -9.14 -2.11
N GLY A 54 -2.93 -7.95 -1.53
CA GLY A 54 -1.82 -7.03 -1.75
C GLY A 54 -2.04 -5.70 -1.07
N SER A 55 -1.19 -4.73 -1.45
CA SER A 55 -1.24 -3.39 -0.89
C SER A 55 -0.97 -2.36 -1.97
N VAL A 56 -1.66 -1.23 -1.88
CA VAL A 56 -1.45 -0.06 -2.75
C VAL A 56 -1.17 1.13 -1.87
N LEU A 57 -0.11 1.88 -2.22
CA LEU A 57 0.19 3.17 -1.60
C LEU A 57 0.51 4.16 -2.72
N ILE A 58 -0.14 5.31 -2.69
CA ILE A 58 0.24 6.43 -3.55
C ILE A 58 0.87 7.49 -2.65
N VAL A 59 2.12 7.84 -2.95
CA VAL A 59 2.88 8.80 -2.14
C VAL A 59 3.26 10.02 -2.97
N ASN A 60 3.34 11.16 -2.29
CA ASN A 60 3.80 12.42 -2.87
C ASN A 60 5.14 12.79 -2.22
N VAL A 61 6.21 12.69 -2.99
CA VAL A 61 7.59 12.90 -2.51
C VAL A 61 8.37 13.77 -3.49
N ALA A 62 9.52 14.25 -3.06
CA ALA A 62 10.33 15.17 -3.87
C ALA A 62 11.12 14.47 -4.97
N SER A 63 11.40 13.15 -4.83
CA SER A 63 12.25 12.43 -5.77
C SER A 63 11.95 10.94 -5.79
N ARG A 64 12.44 10.27 -6.83
CA ARG A 64 12.44 8.81 -6.91
C ARG A 64 13.19 8.18 -5.75
N ALA A 65 14.32 8.79 -5.35
CA ALA A 65 15.11 8.26 -4.23
C ALA A 65 14.31 8.25 -2.93
N GLU A 66 13.50 9.27 -2.68
CA GLU A 66 12.64 9.29 -1.50
C GLU A 66 11.54 8.23 -1.58
N ALA A 67 10.95 8.03 -2.76
CA ALA A 67 9.95 6.99 -2.96
C ALA A 67 10.54 5.60 -2.71
N ASP A 68 11.73 5.34 -3.25
CA ASP A 68 12.42 4.06 -3.06
C ASP A 68 12.80 3.84 -1.60
N ALA A 69 13.28 4.86 -0.91
CA ALA A 69 13.62 4.77 0.51
C ALA A 69 12.39 4.43 1.36
N PHE A 70 11.28 5.10 1.09
CA PHE A 70 10.02 4.80 1.77
C PHE A 70 9.56 3.37 1.52
N ALA A 71 9.56 2.95 0.26
CA ALA A 71 9.13 1.61 -0.14
C ALA A 71 10.03 0.51 0.43
N ASN A 72 11.35 0.73 0.41
CA ASN A 72 12.32 -0.26 0.88
C ASN A 72 12.26 -0.47 2.40
N ASN A 73 11.81 0.52 3.15
CA ASN A 73 11.73 0.45 4.61
C ASN A 73 10.33 0.11 5.13
N GLU A 74 9.38 -0.09 4.24
CA GLU A 74 8.03 -0.45 4.60
C GLU A 74 8.02 -1.87 5.19
N PRO A 75 7.44 -2.07 6.41
CA PRO A 75 7.58 -3.33 7.14
C PRO A 75 7.07 -4.58 6.41
N PHE A 76 5.97 -4.49 5.65
CA PHE A 76 5.52 -5.64 4.86
C PHE A 76 6.55 -6.04 3.82
N HIS A 77 7.12 -5.06 3.13
CA HIS A 77 8.14 -5.34 2.12
C HIS A 77 9.42 -5.91 2.76
N LYS A 78 9.87 -5.30 3.84
CA LYS A 78 11.08 -5.76 4.54
C LYS A 78 10.94 -7.18 5.07
N ALA A 79 9.75 -7.57 5.50
CA ALA A 79 9.47 -8.92 6.00
C ALA A 79 9.33 -9.96 4.89
N GLY A 80 9.31 -9.54 3.63
CA GLY A 80 9.18 -10.45 2.50
C GLY A 80 7.75 -10.89 2.20
N LEU A 81 6.76 -10.07 2.57
CA LEU A 81 5.35 -10.39 2.30
C LEU A 81 5.05 -10.50 0.80
N PHE A 82 5.66 -9.66 -0.02
CA PHE A 82 5.26 -9.52 -1.42
C PHE A 82 6.02 -10.46 -2.35
N ALA A 83 5.28 -11.18 -3.20
CA ALA A 83 5.84 -11.94 -4.31
C ALA A 83 6.27 -10.99 -5.44
N ARG A 84 5.56 -9.88 -5.62
CA ARG A 84 5.92 -8.79 -6.54
C ARG A 84 5.72 -7.47 -5.83
N TYR A 85 6.62 -6.52 -6.13
CA TYR A 85 6.58 -5.20 -5.52
C TYR A 85 7.14 -4.18 -6.50
N THR A 86 6.36 -3.17 -6.82
CA THR A 86 6.74 -2.16 -7.82
C THR A 86 6.57 -0.76 -7.27
N VAL A 87 7.48 0.13 -7.70
CA VAL A 87 7.43 1.55 -7.43
C VAL A 87 7.41 2.24 -8.78
N THR A 88 6.28 2.84 -9.14
CA THR A 88 6.08 3.39 -10.47
C THR A 88 5.70 4.86 -10.38
N ARG A 89 6.43 5.71 -11.09
CA ARG A 89 6.06 7.13 -11.16
C ARG A 89 4.74 7.27 -11.90
N MET A 90 3.88 8.13 -11.37
CA MET A 90 2.59 8.40 -11.99
C MET A 90 2.32 9.90 -12.08
N ARG A 91 1.38 10.24 -12.91
CA ARG A 91 0.88 11.61 -13.04
C ARG A 91 -0.62 11.60 -12.78
N ARG A 92 -1.07 12.56 -11.97
CA ARG A 92 -2.50 12.73 -11.74
C ARG A 92 -3.17 13.20 -13.03
N GLY A 93 -4.15 12.44 -13.48
CA GLY A 93 -5.01 12.83 -14.60
C GLY A 93 -6.31 13.40 -14.08
N GLN A 94 -7.26 12.53 -13.79
CA GLN A 94 -8.53 12.92 -13.19
C GLN A 94 -8.35 13.15 -11.70
N TRP A 95 -9.00 14.17 -11.18
CA TRP A 95 -8.95 14.48 -9.76
C TRP A 95 -10.34 14.95 -9.33
N ASN A 96 -11.03 14.12 -8.56
CA ASN A 96 -12.37 14.41 -8.07
C ASN A 96 -12.51 14.05 -6.60
N PRO A 97 -12.07 14.93 -5.68
CA PRO A 97 -12.19 14.65 -4.25
C PRO A 97 -13.64 14.48 -3.79
N ALA A 98 -14.62 15.05 -4.52
CA ALA A 98 -16.03 14.85 -4.21
C ALA A 98 -16.48 13.40 -4.45
N GLY A 99 -15.72 12.62 -5.23
CA GLY A 99 -15.98 11.21 -5.46
C GLY A 99 -15.33 10.29 -4.41
N ALA A 100 -14.64 10.86 -3.42
CA ALA A 100 -14.02 10.04 -2.38
C ALA A 100 -15.09 9.30 -1.57
N PRO A 101 -14.83 8.05 -1.20
CA PRO A 101 -15.81 7.27 -0.44
C PRO A 101 -15.96 7.81 0.97
N LYS A 102 -17.13 7.62 1.56
CA LYS A 102 -17.42 8.04 2.94
C LYS A 102 -16.90 7.03 3.94
N THR A 103 -16.71 5.80 3.52
CA THR A 103 -16.17 4.71 4.35
C THR A 103 -14.99 4.05 3.67
N ALA A 104 -14.25 3.23 4.40
CA ALA A 104 -13.12 2.50 3.82
C ALA A 104 -13.53 1.53 2.69
N GLU A 105 -14.79 1.11 2.71
CA GLU A 105 -15.31 0.15 1.72
C GLU A 105 -16.02 0.84 0.54
N GLY A 106 -16.19 2.13 0.62
CA GLY A 106 -16.97 2.90 -0.37
C GLY A 106 -18.26 3.44 0.23
N ASP A 107 -19.12 3.90 -0.62
CA ASP A 107 -20.43 4.44 -0.17
C ASP A 107 -21.48 3.33 -0.02
#